data_47928ec4bf7abf277313ba6241e7643a
#
_entry.id   47928ec4bf7abf277313ba6241e7643a
#
_cell.length_a   1.000
_cell.length_b   1.000
_cell.length_c   1.000
_cell.angle_alpha   90.00
_cell.angle_beta   90.00
_cell.angle_gamma   90.00
#
_symmetry.space_group_name_H-M   'P 1'
#
loop_
_entity.id
_entity.type
_entity.pdbx_description
1 polymer ?
#
loop_
_entity_poly.entity_id
_entity_poly.type
_entity_poly.pdbx_seq_one_letter_code
_entity_poly.pdbx_strand_id
1 'polypeptide(L)'
;MIKKISLVAISALALTACNDQASTGGAAGGSRQEIRIVGSSTVFPFAKAASEAFAKADTSRKSPVLESTGTGGGIEQFCKGVGAETPDIANASRRMKKSEFENCQKNGVKDIVEVQVGIDGLALAQSNKGTKFVLSTADVYKALAANPFGKPQTAKLWSDVNPSLPKLPISVYGPPTTSGTRDSFHD
;
A
#
# COMPACT_ATOMS: atom_id res chain seq x y z
N MET A 1 -66.44 61.34 10.30
CA MET A 1 -65.12 61.32 9.55
C MET A 1 -64.60 59.90 9.47
N ILE A 2 -64.81 59.27 8.34
CA ILE A 2 -64.51 57.85 8.14
C ILE A 2 -63.26 57.79 7.25
N LYS A 3 -62.14 57.36 7.82
CA LYS A 3 -60.90 57.12 7.06
C LYS A 3 -60.94 55.72 6.44
N LYS A 4 -60.84 55.63 5.12
CA LYS A 4 -60.77 54.43 4.34
C LYS A 4 -59.35 53.91 4.46
N ILE A 5 -59.21 52.65 4.89
CA ILE A 5 -57.94 51.91 4.89
C ILE A 5 -57.95 50.98 3.62
N SER A 6 -57.06 51.30 2.71
CA SER A 6 -56.85 50.48 1.53
C SER A 6 -56.00 49.28 1.89
N LEU A 7 -56.52 48.07 1.63
CA LEU A 7 -55.83 46.79 1.78
C LEU A 7 -55.04 46.52 0.50
N VAL A 8 -53.72 46.54 0.59
CA VAL A 8 -52.83 46.13 -0.50
C VAL A 8 -52.57 44.61 -0.36
N ALA A 9 -53.11 43.85 -1.28
CA ALA A 9 -52.85 42.43 -1.38
C ALA A 9 -51.50 42.17 -2.06
N ILE A 10 -50.53 41.67 -1.30
CA ILE A 10 -49.21 41.21 -1.84
C ILE A 10 -49.38 39.73 -2.23
N SER A 11 -49.42 39.48 -3.53
CA SER A 11 -49.40 38.12 -4.07
C SER A 11 -47.97 37.56 -4.01
N ALA A 12 -47.72 36.65 -3.07
CA ALA A 12 -46.49 35.89 -3.00
C ALA A 12 -46.51 34.77 -4.05
N LEU A 13 -45.71 34.89 -5.12
CA LEU A 13 -45.44 33.80 -6.02
C LEU A 13 -44.52 32.79 -5.30
N ALA A 14 -45.07 31.66 -4.91
CA ALA A 14 -44.28 30.50 -4.49
C ALA A 14 -43.66 29.84 -5.70
N LEU A 15 -42.37 30.01 -5.90
CA LEU A 15 -41.56 29.19 -6.81
C LEU A 15 -41.34 27.82 -6.13
N THR A 16 -42.18 26.86 -6.44
CA THR A 16 -41.90 25.45 -6.15
C THR A 16 -40.79 24.96 -7.08
N ALA A 17 -39.55 25.03 -6.59
CA ALA A 17 -38.47 24.26 -7.21
C ALA A 17 -38.77 22.78 -6.95
N CYS A 18 -39.18 22.05 -7.97
CA CYS A 18 -39.19 20.60 -7.96
C CYS A 18 -37.75 20.13 -7.86
N ASN A 19 -37.34 19.79 -6.64
CA ASN A 19 -36.12 19.03 -6.43
C ASN A 19 -36.55 17.55 -6.47
N ASP A 20 -36.62 17.00 -7.67
CA ASP A 20 -36.77 15.56 -7.89
C ASP A 20 -35.43 14.88 -7.49
N GLN A 21 -35.20 14.82 -6.20
CA GLN A 21 -34.20 13.93 -5.65
C GLN A 21 -34.86 12.59 -5.35
N ALA A 22 -35.09 11.84 -6.40
CA ALA A 22 -35.38 10.42 -6.27
C ALA A 22 -34.18 9.76 -5.61
N SER A 23 -34.27 9.57 -4.31
CA SER A 23 -33.35 8.70 -3.57
C SER A 23 -33.62 7.25 -3.94
N THR A 24 -33.14 6.84 -5.11
CA THR A 24 -32.92 5.44 -5.36
C THR A 24 -31.66 5.06 -4.62
N GLY A 25 -31.80 4.31 -3.52
CA GLY A 25 -30.72 3.67 -2.80
C GLY A 25 -30.02 2.62 -3.68
N GLY A 26 -29.13 3.06 -4.53
CA GLY A 26 -28.10 2.29 -5.18
C GLY A 26 -26.80 2.94 -4.81
N ALA A 27 -25.85 2.18 -4.27
CA ALA A 27 -24.49 2.64 -4.08
C ALA A 27 -23.95 3.09 -5.44
N ALA A 28 -24.09 4.39 -5.74
CA ALA A 28 -23.46 5.01 -6.89
C ALA A 28 -21.96 5.09 -6.57
N GLY A 29 -21.25 4.01 -6.86
CA GLY A 29 -19.81 4.03 -7.00
C GLY A 29 -19.48 4.96 -8.15
N GLY A 30 -19.32 6.26 -7.86
CA GLY A 30 -18.85 7.23 -8.85
C GLY A 30 -17.52 6.74 -9.38
N SER A 31 -17.45 6.42 -10.69
CA SER A 31 -16.19 6.02 -11.29
C SER A 31 -15.24 7.22 -11.26
N ARG A 32 -14.09 7.04 -10.63
CA ARG A 32 -13.03 8.04 -10.70
C ARG A 32 -12.48 8.11 -12.13
N GLN A 33 -12.04 9.28 -12.52
CA GLN A 33 -11.33 9.46 -13.79
C GLN A 33 -9.85 9.08 -13.69
N GLU A 34 -9.36 8.79 -12.48
CA GLU A 34 -7.96 8.50 -12.20
C GLU A 34 -7.82 7.15 -11.51
N ILE A 35 -6.88 6.34 -11.99
CA ILE A 35 -6.50 5.07 -11.35
C ILE A 35 -5.62 5.40 -10.14
N ARG A 36 -5.95 4.89 -8.97
CA ARG A 36 -5.12 5.01 -7.76
C ARG A 36 -4.39 3.71 -7.49
N ILE A 37 -3.07 3.81 -7.35
CA ILE A 37 -2.16 2.69 -7.14
C ILE A 37 -1.39 2.94 -5.85
N VAL A 38 -1.45 2.02 -4.91
CA VAL A 38 -0.75 2.11 -3.62
C VAL A 38 0.09 0.86 -3.39
N GLY A 39 1.08 0.93 -2.50
CA GLY A 39 1.73 -0.29 -2.01
C GLY A 39 3.24 -0.29 -2.10
N SER A 40 3.81 -1.41 -2.55
CA SER A 40 5.22 -1.75 -2.49
C SER A 40 6.16 -0.67 -3.01
N SER A 41 7.12 -0.26 -2.17
CA SER A 41 8.21 0.63 -2.57
C SER A 41 9.16 -0.01 -3.59
N THR A 42 9.30 -1.34 -3.57
CA THR A 42 10.10 -2.10 -4.54
C THR A 42 9.47 -2.05 -5.93
N VAL A 43 8.15 -2.19 -6.02
CA VAL A 43 7.41 -2.17 -7.28
C VAL A 43 7.17 -0.74 -7.79
N PHE A 44 7.21 0.25 -6.91
CA PHE A 44 6.90 1.65 -7.22
C PHE A 44 7.61 2.21 -8.47
N PRO A 45 8.94 2.07 -8.68
CA PRO A 45 9.61 2.61 -9.87
C PRO A 45 9.10 1.97 -11.17
N PHE A 46 8.78 0.68 -11.15
CA PHE A 46 8.22 -0.03 -12.31
C PHE A 46 6.79 0.42 -12.61
N ALA A 47 5.96 0.50 -11.57
CA ALA A 47 4.59 1.01 -11.69
C ALA A 47 4.56 2.45 -12.19
N LYS A 48 5.52 3.30 -11.76
CA LYS A 48 5.66 4.66 -12.26
C LYS A 48 5.96 4.69 -13.76
N ALA A 49 6.95 3.91 -14.21
CA ALA A 49 7.28 3.83 -15.63
C ALA A 49 6.09 3.33 -16.47
N ALA A 50 5.37 2.32 -15.99
CA ALA A 50 4.17 1.80 -16.64
C ALA A 50 3.04 2.84 -16.70
N SER A 51 2.82 3.59 -15.62
CA SER A 51 1.81 4.67 -15.56
C SER A 51 2.12 5.81 -16.53
N GLU A 52 3.38 6.20 -16.63
CA GLU A 52 3.82 7.21 -17.60
C GLU A 52 3.64 6.73 -19.05
N ALA A 53 3.97 5.47 -19.32
CA ALA A 53 3.75 4.86 -20.64
C ALA A 53 2.25 4.78 -20.98
N PHE A 54 1.41 4.41 -20.01
CA PHE A 54 -0.04 4.34 -20.16
C PHE A 54 -0.65 5.71 -20.51
N ALA A 55 -0.23 6.77 -19.83
CA ALA A 55 -0.72 8.12 -20.13
C ALA A 55 -0.21 8.67 -21.49
N LYS A 56 1.01 8.28 -21.89
CA LYS A 56 1.57 8.65 -23.20
C LYS A 56 0.91 7.93 -24.36
N ALA A 57 0.45 6.71 -24.16
CA ALA A 57 -0.18 5.89 -25.20
C ALA A 57 -1.54 6.47 -25.65
N ASP A 58 -2.21 7.22 -24.78
CA ASP A 58 -3.46 7.88 -25.08
C ASP A 58 -3.59 9.14 -24.23
N THR A 59 -3.46 10.30 -24.83
CA THR A 59 -3.46 11.61 -24.15
C THR A 59 -4.81 12.00 -23.55
N SER A 60 -5.89 11.28 -23.87
CA SER A 60 -7.19 11.44 -23.21
C SER A 60 -7.23 10.82 -21.82
N ARG A 61 -6.28 9.94 -21.50
CA ARG A 61 -6.17 9.26 -20.20
C ARG A 61 -5.39 10.12 -19.22
N LYS A 62 -5.89 10.19 -17.99
CA LYS A 62 -5.11 10.75 -16.89
C LYS A 62 -4.04 9.76 -16.44
N SER A 63 -2.89 10.30 -16.04
CA SER A 63 -1.83 9.48 -15.42
C SER A 63 -2.33 8.90 -14.11
N PRO A 64 -2.13 7.59 -13.85
CA PRO A 64 -2.42 7.01 -12.55
C PRO A 64 -1.69 7.73 -11.41
N VAL A 65 -2.34 7.86 -10.26
CA VAL A 65 -1.75 8.39 -9.02
C VAL A 65 -1.12 7.24 -8.25
N LEU A 66 0.16 7.38 -7.91
CA LEU A 66 0.92 6.36 -7.22
C LEU A 66 1.36 6.83 -5.83
N GLU A 67 1.19 5.94 -4.83
CA GLU A 67 1.66 6.15 -3.47
C GLU A 67 2.49 4.95 -2.99
N SER A 68 3.67 5.23 -2.43
CA SER A 68 4.55 4.20 -1.86
C SER A 68 4.26 4.04 -0.36
N THR A 69 3.40 3.09 -0.02
CA THR A 69 2.94 2.83 1.35
C THR A 69 3.48 1.52 1.94
N GLY A 70 4.32 0.82 1.18
CA GLY A 70 4.73 -0.56 1.47
C GLY A 70 3.64 -1.58 1.10
N THR A 71 4.04 -2.85 0.92
CA THR A 71 3.11 -3.92 0.51
C THR A 71 1.94 -4.06 1.47
N GLY A 72 2.21 -4.17 2.78
CA GLY A 72 1.18 -4.34 3.80
C GLY A 72 0.22 -3.15 3.87
N GLY A 73 0.76 -1.93 3.90
CA GLY A 73 -0.05 -0.70 3.93
C GLY A 73 -0.90 -0.51 2.67
N GLY A 74 -0.38 -0.90 1.50
CA GLY A 74 -1.13 -0.85 0.25
C GLY A 74 -2.28 -1.85 0.22
N ILE A 75 -2.04 -3.10 0.62
CA ILE A 75 -3.08 -4.13 0.72
C ILE A 75 -4.14 -3.72 1.75
N GLU A 76 -3.73 -3.18 2.91
CA GLU A 76 -4.68 -2.69 3.91
C GLU A 76 -5.61 -1.61 3.35
N GLN A 77 -5.06 -0.62 2.63
CA GLN A 77 -5.88 0.42 2.01
C GLN A 77 -6.80 -0.14 0.93
N PHE A 78 -6.29 -1.04 0.09
CA PHE A 78 -7.07 -1.72 -0.96
C PHE A 78 -8.23 -2.52 -0.36
N CYS A 79 -8.01 -3.21 0.76
CA CYS A 79 -9.01 -4.00 1.46
C CYS A 79 -10.01 -3.20 2.31
N LYS A 80 -10.01 -1.85 2.27
CA LYS A 80 -11.00 -1.03 3.00
C LYS A 80 -12.38 -1.05 2.36
N GLY A 81 -12.49 -1.45 1.09
CA GLY A 81 -13.76 -1.54 0.39
C GLY A 81 -13.64 -1.27 -1.11
N VAL A 82 -14.77 -1.17 -1.77
CA VAL A 82 -14.88 -0.84 -3.20
C VAL A 82 -15.54 0.54 -3.32
N GLY A 83 -14.86 1.50 -3.93
CA GLY A 83 -15.42 2.84 -4.11
C GLY A 83 -14.40 3.90 -4.51
N ALA A 84 -14.86 5.13 -4.65
CA ALA A 84 -14.03 6.25 -5.10
C ALA A 84 -12.90 6.61 -4.12
N GLU A 85 -13.05 6.30 -2.84
CA GLU A 85 -12.09 6.63 -1.79
C GLU A 85 -11.04 5.53 -1.55
N THR A 86 -11.21 4.36 -2.16
CA THR A 86 -10.27 3.24 -2.03
C THR A 86 -9.40 3.09 -3.27
N PRO A 87 -8.17 2.57 -3.17
CA PRO A 87 -7.31 2.34 -4.33
C PRO A 87 -7.88 1.25 -5.27
N ASP A 88 -7.55 1.37 -6.56
CA ASP A 88 -7.93 0.38 -7.58
C ASP A 88 -6.92 -0.77 -7.66
N ILE A 89 -5.65 -0.47 -7.35
CA ILE A 89 -4.54 -1.42 -7.47
C ILE A 89 -3.67 -1.33 -6.21
N ALA A 90 -3.31 -2.49 -5.67
CA ALA A 90 -2.27 -2.61 -4.67
C ALA A 90 -1.03 -3.27 -5.28
N ASN A 91 0.09 -2.56 -5.31
CA ASN A 91 1.38 -3.12 -5.67
C ASN A 91 1.94 -3.92 -4.50
N ALA A 92 2.43 -5.11 -4.77
CA ALA A 92 2.97 -5.99 -3.75
C ALA A 92 4.29 -6.63 -4.21
N SER A 93 5.24 -6.77 -3.30
CA SER A 93 6.50 -7.50 -3.51
C SER A 93 6.43 -8.95 -2.99
N ARG A 94 5.28 -9.36 -2.50
CA ARG A 94 4.92 -10.72 -2.09
C ARG A 94 3.46 -11.00 -2.40
N ARG A 95 3.07 -12.24 -2.35
CA ARG A 95 1.65 -12.61 -2.42
C ARG A 95 0.86 -12.07 -1.23
N MET A 96 -0.44 -11.87 -1.45
CA MET A 96 -1.39 -11.54 -0.39
C MET A 96 -1.43 -12.66 0.67
N LYS A 97 -1.34 -12.29 1.94
CA LYS A 97 -1.48 -13.24 3.05
C LYS A 97 -2.95 -13.64 3.21
N LYS A 98 -3.20 -14.84 3.75
CA LYS A 98 -4.58 -15.33 4.01
C LYS A 98 -5.38 -14.35 4.86
N SER A 99 -4.77 -13.79 5.91
CA SER A 99 -5.44 -12.81 6.79
C SER A 99 -5.80 -11.50 6.06
N GLU A 100 -4.97 -11.06 5.12
CA GLU A 100 -5.24 -9.87 4.31
C GLU A 100 -6.41 -10.15 3.35
N PHE A 101 -6.42 -11.31 2.71
CA PHE A 101 -7.53 -11.74 1.86
C PHE A 101 -8.85 -11.82 2.64
N GLU A 102 -8.84 -12.45 3.82
CA GLU A 102 -10.03 -12.54 4.67
C GLU A 102 -10.53 -11.15 5.10
N ASN A 103 -9.61 -10.20 5.36
CA ASN A 103 -9.98 -8.81 5.66
C ASN A 103 -10.63 -8.12 4.46
N CYS A 104 -10.09 -8.31 3.25
CA CYS A 104 -10.69 -7.81 2.01
C CYS A 104 -12.14 -8.34 1.86
N GLN A 105 -12.34 -9.65 2.04
CA GLN A 105 -13.66 -10.28 1.92
C GLN A 105 -14.68 -9.70 2.91
N LYS A 106 -14.29 -9.48 4.16
CA LYS A 106 -15.12 -8.86 5.20
C LYS A 106 -15.57 -7.45 4.83
N ASN A 107 -14.73 -6.71 4.13
CA ASN A 107 -14.99 -5.33 3.69
C ASN A 107 -15.63 -5.25 2.29
N GLY A 108 -16.07 -6.38 1.72
CA GLY A 108 -16.80 -6.42 0.46
C GLY A 108 -15.91 -6.42 -0.80
N VAL A 109 -14.58 -6.46 -0.66
CA VAL A 109 -13.65 -6.63 -1.78
C VAL A 109 -13.54 -8.13 -2.06
N LYS A 110 -14.38 -8.64 -2.95
CA LYS A 110 -14.56 -10.10 -3.16
C LYS A 110 -13.76 -10.63 -4.34
N ASP A 111 -13.76 -9.88 -5.44
CA ASP A 111 -13.16 -10.28 -6.71
C ASP A 111 -11.77 -9.66 -6.85
N ILE A 112 -10.76 -10.35 -6.32
CA ILE A 112 -9.37 -9.90 -6.34
C ILE A 112 -8.62 -10.66 -7.42
N VAL A 113 -8.03 -9.92 -8.35
CA VAL A 113 -7.16 -10.48 -9.40
C VAL A 113 -5.70 -10.21 -9.02
N GLU A 114 -4.91 -11.26 -8.89
CA GLU A 114 -3.47 -11.17 -8.67
C GLU A 114 -2.74 -11.40 -10.00
N VAL A 115 -1.93 -10.42 -10.42
CA VAL A 115 -1.12 -10.49 -11.63
C VAL A 115 0.36 -10.47 -11.23
N GLN A 116 1.06 -11.55 -11.50
CA GLN A 116 2.51 -11.61 -11.30
C GLN A 116 3.22 -10.92 -12.47
N VAL A 117 3.90 -9.81 -12.19
CA VAL A 117 4.61 -8.99 -13.19
C VAL A 117 6.12 -9.23 -13.22
N GLY A 118 6.65 -9.92 -12.20
CA GLY A 118 8.07 -10.21 -12.08
C GLY A 118 8.39 -11.07 -10.86
N ILE A 119 9.67 -11.30 -10.67
CA ILE A 119 10.22 -11.99 -9.49
C ILE A 119 11.19 -11.01 -8.83
N ASP A 120 11.01 -10.79 -7.54
CA ASP A 120 11.92 -10.01 -6.70
C ASP A 120 12.85 -10.95 -5.92
N GLY A 121 14.06 -10.50 -5.63
CA GLY A 121 15.05 -11.26 -4.88
C GLY A 121 15.61 -10.46 -3.73
N LEU A 122 15.64 -11.06 -2.53
CA LEU A 122 16.31 -10.50 -1.38
C LEU A 122 17.78 -10.92 -1.40
N ALA A 123 18.68 -9.95 -1.32
CA ALA A 123 20.11 -10.19 -1.24
C ALA A 123 20.73 -9.45 -0.06
N LEU A 124 21.69 -10.10 0.57
CA LEU A 124 22.58 -9.46 1.55
C LEU A 124 23.80 -8.92 0.79
N ALA A 125 24.10 -7.65 0.98
CA ALA A 125 25.20 -6.99 0.32
C ALA A 125 26.17 -6.36 1.33
N GLN A 126 27.42 -6.31 0.98
CA GLN A 126 28.46 -5.61 1.74
C GLN A 126 29.31 -4.73 0.83
N SER A 127 30.04 -3.79 1.42
CA SER A 127 30.95 -2.95 0.67
C SER A 127 32.04 -3.79 -0.01
N ASN A 128 32.34 -3.51 -1.27
CA ASN A 128 33.47 -4.12 -2.00
C ASN A 128 34.84 -3.80 -1.36
N LYS A 129 34.92 -2.76 -0.54
CA LYS A 129 36.13 -2.34 0.20
C LYS A 129 36.23 -3.00 1.57
N GLY A 130 35.19 -3.71 2.03
CA GLY A 130 35.17 -4.41 3.32
C GLY A 130 35.85 -5.77 3.27
N THR A 131 36.06 -6.36 4.43
CA THR A 131 36.54 -7.74 4.56
C THR A 131 35.52 -8.69 3.99
N LYS A 132 35.88 -9.46 2.97
CA LYS A 132 34.98 -10.43 2.35
C LYS A 132 34.79 -11.65 3.25
N PHE A 133 33.55 -12.04 3.45
CA PHE A 133 33.17 -13.27 4.12
C PHE A 133 31.82 -13.78 3.58
N VAL A 134 31.57 -15.06 3.76
CA VAL A 134 30.35 -15.70 3.29
C VAL A 134 29.50 -16.08 4.50
N LEU A 135 28.23 -15.76 4.44
CA LEU A 135 27.25 -16.10 5.48
C LEU A 135 26.31 -17.20 4.98
N SER A 136 26.05 -18.15 5.85
CA SER A 136 24.94 -19.06 5.68
C SER A 136 23.65 -18.42 6.22
N THR A 137 22.48 -18.92 5.82
CA THR A 137 21.20 -18.50 6.40
C THR A 137 21.16 -18.70 7.91
N ALA A 138 21.78 -19.76 8.41
CA ALA A 138 21.90 -20.01 9.85
C ALA A 138 22.75 -18.96 10.57
N ASP A 139 23.83 -18.47 9.96
CA ASP A 139 24.66 -17.39 10.52
C ASP A 139 23.84 -16.09 10.61
N VAL A 140 23.10 -15.77 9.55
CA VAL A 140 22.21 -14.58 9.54
C VAL A 140 21.15 -14.70 10.63
N TYR A 141 20.48 -15.85 10.75
CA TYR A 141 19.49 -16.09 11.78
C TYR A 141 20.08 -15.95 13.19
N LYS A 142 21.23 -16.57 13.45
CA LYS A 142 21.95 -16.44 14.73
C LYS A 142 22.35 -15.00 15.04
N ALA A 143 22.72 -14.22 14.03
CA ALA A 143 23.15 -12.85 14.22
C ALA A 143 22.02 -11.88 14.50
N LEU A 144 20.83 -12.09 13.92
CA LEU A 144 19.78 -11.06 13.84
C LEU A 144 18.51 -11.40 14.60
N ALA A 145 18.23 -12.67 14.88
CA ALA A 145 17.06 -13.06 15.66
C ALA A 145 17.20 -12.61 17.12
N ALA A 146 16.13 -12.13 17.72
CA ALA A 146 16.11 -11.73 19.13
C ALA A 146 16.39 -12.92 20.08
N ASN A 147 15.88 -14.11 19.72
CA ASN A 147 16.06 -15.35 20.48
C ASN A 147 16.44 -16.50 19.53
N PRO A 148 17.67 -16.52 18.98
CA PRO A 148 18.08 -17.56 18.06
C PRO A 148 18.07 -18.92 18.79
N PHE A 149 17.33 -19.89 18.22
CA PHE A 149 17.15 -21.23 18.79
C PHE A 149 16.65 -21.22 20.25
N GLY A 150 15.79 -20.23 20.61
CA GLY A 150 15.19 -20.11 21.93
C GLY A 150 16.10 -19.53 23.02
N LYS A 151 17.27 -19.02 22.68
CA LYS A 151 18.20 -18.36 23.62
C LYS A 151 18.30 -16.86 23.30
N PRO A 152 18.38 -15.97 24.30
CA PRO A 152 18.58 -14.55 24.07
C PRO A 152 19.82 -14.25 23.22
N GLN A 153 19.70 -13.28 22.32
CA GLN A 153 20.82 -12.84 21.49
C GLN A 153 21.92 -12.20 22.32
N THR A 154 23.15 -12.73 22.24
CA THR A 154 24.33 -12.22 22.95
C THR A 154 25.49 -11.90 22.02
N ALA A 155 25.44 -12.37 20.75
CA ALA A 155 26.51 -12.15 19.78
C ALA A 155 26.62 -10.65 19.43
N LYS A 156 27.83 -10.12 19.47
CA LYS A 156 28.16 -8.75 19.06
C LYS A 156 29.08 -8.70 17.85
N LEU A 157 29.84 -9.77 17.66
CA LEU A 157 30.76 -9.93 16.54
C LEU A 157 30.31 -11.10 15.66
N TRP A 158 30.63 -11.05 14.39
CA TRP A 158 30.38 -12.17 13.48
C TRP A 158 31.10 -13.45 13.93
N SER A 159 32.29 -13.33 14.55
CA SER A 159 32.99 -14.47 15.13
C SER A 159 32.27 -15.12 16.35
N ASP A 160 31.36 -14.38 17.02
CA ASP A 160 30.55 -14.96 18.10
C ASP A 160 29.44 -15.84 17.55
N VAL A 161 29.00 -15.54 16.31
CA VAL A 161 27.98 -16.32 15.60
C VAL A 161 28.57 -17.59 15.03
N ASN A 162 29.74 -17.45 14.38
CA ASN A 162 30.48 -18.55 13.78
C ASN A 162 31.99 -18.25 13.86
N PRO A 163 32.79 -19.06 14.55
CA PRO A 163 34.24 -18.83 14.72
C PRO A 163 35.04 -18.71 13.44
N SER A 164 34.54 -19.21 12.32
CA SER A 164 35.19 -19.06 10.99
C SER A 164 35.00 -17.68 10.39
N LEU A 165 34.10 -16.86 10.94
CA LEU A 165 33.81 -15.50 10.47
C LEU A 165 34.78 -14.50 11.13
N PRO A 166 34.99 -13.33 10.48
CA PRO A 166 35.93 -12.34 11.00
C PRO A 166 35.44 -11.70 12.32
N LYS A 167 36.38 -11.25 13.15
CA LYS A 167 36.09 -10.49 14.38
C LYS A 167 35.65 -9.05 14.05
N LEU A 168 34.52 -8.93 13.39
CA LEU A 168 33.92 -7.65 13.01
C LEU A 168 32.59 -7.46 13.77
N PRO A 169 32.26 -6.23 14.18
CA PRO A 169 30.94 -5.95 14.76
C PRO A 169 29.82 -6.31 13.82
N ILE A 170 28.75 -6.88 14.38
CA ILE A 170 27.50 -7.08 13.62
C ILE A 170 26.84 -5.72 13.49
N SER A 171 26.85 -5.18 12.26
CA SER A 171 26.18 -3.95 11.90
C SER A 171 25.38 -4.20 10.63
N VAL A 172 24.08 -4.10 10.71
CA VAL A 172 23.15 -4.45 9.63
C VAL A 172 22.19 -3.30 9.39
N TYR A 173 22.08 -2.90 8.14
CA TYR A 173 21.08 -1.95 7.67
C TYR A 173 20.02 -2.69 6.89
N GLY A 174 18.78 -2.45 7.21
CA GLY A 174 17.65 -3.09 6.57
C GLY A 174 16.56 -2.10 6.20
N PRO A 175 15.60 -2.54 5.38
CA PRO A 175 14.47 -1.71 4.99
C PRO A 175 13.56 -1.42 6.20
N PRO A 176 12.76 -0.33 6.15
CA PRO A 176 11.83 0.03 7.22
C PRO A 176 10.73 -1.03 7.39
N THR A 177 10.01 -0.96 8.52
CA THR A 177 8.94 -1.92 8.86
C THR A 177 7.77 -1.92 7.88
N THR A 178 7.62 -0.88 7.08
CA THR A 178 6.59 -0.77 6.03
C THR A 178 7.00 -1.42 4.71
N SER A 179 8.22 -1.93 4.60
CA SER A 179 8.75 -2.53 3.36
C SER A 179 8.36 -4.00 3.25
N GLY A 180 7.85 -4.41 2.08
CA GLY A 180 7.62 -5.81 1.77
C GLY A 180 8.90 -6.66 1.73
N THR A 181 10.05 -6.04 1.41
CA THR A 181 11.38 -6.70 1.50
C THR A 181 11.69 -7.09 2.95
N ARG A 182 11.32 -6.25 3.92
CA ARG A 182 11.46 -6.59 5.34
C ARG A 182 10.54 -7.74 5.73
N ASP A 183 9.30 -7.73 5.26
CA ASP A 183 8.36 -8.84 5.49
C ASP A 183 8.94 -10.15 4.96
N SER A 184 9.46 -10.16 3.72
CA SER A 184 10.08 -11.34 3.11
C SER A 184 11.36 -11.81 3.82
N PHE A 185 12.03 -10.93 4.55
CA PHE A 185 13.19 -11.30 5.37
C PHE A 185 12.78 -11.99 6.68
N HIS A 186 11.58 -11.69 7.19
CA HIS A 186 11.05 -12.28 8.42
C HIS A 186 10.33 -13.62 8.22
N ASP A 187 9.86 -13.90 7.00
CA ASP A 187 9.19 -15.15 6.61
C ASP A 187 10.24 -16.26 6.36
#